data_49555a9d1151b2ffa462a16778751913
#
_entry.id   49555a9d1151b2ffa462a16778751913
#
_cell.length_a   1.000
_cell.length_b   1.000
_cell.length_c   1.000
_cell.angle_alpha   90.00
_cell.angle_beta   90.00
_cell.angle_gamma   90.00
#
_symmetry.space_group_name_H-M   'P 1'
#
loop_
_entity.id
_entity.type
_entity.pdbx_description
1 polymer ?
#
loop_
_entity_poly.entity_id
_entity_poly.type
_entity_poly.pdbx_seq_one_letter_code
_entity_poly.pdbx_strand_id
1 'polypeptide(L)'
;MTPIQTSEALADFSHLTPDHVIERVEQALGVRCTNLCRQLNSYINRVYEVQAEDGSWVIIKFYRPGRWSRDALLDELEFLQELRAAEVPVVAPLVEDRTGLLEDAHGVFYTLFPKIGGRPLVEPSPERWVELGRLLARVHEIGARHAPRDRITLHPEHVTLQHLDTILAAE
;
A
#
# COMPACT_ATOMS: atom_id res chain seq x y z
N MET A 1 -33.61 2.84 -16.40
CA MET A 1 -32.34 3.19 -17.11
C MET A 1 -31.84 4.49 -16.49
N THR A 2 -30.97 4.37 -15.50
CA THR A 2 -30.30 5.52 -14.89
C THR A 2 -29.03 5.75 -15.72
N PRO A 3 -28.75 6.97 -16.19
CA PRO A 3 -27.56 7.23 -16.99
C PRO A 3 -26.32 6.98 -16.15
N ILE A 4 -25.38 6.24 -16.72
CA ILE A 4 -24.02 6.10 -16.22
C ILE A 4 -23.48 7.51 -16.05
N GLN A 5 -23.22 7.91 -14.82
CA GLN A 5 -22.61 9.19 -14.51
C GLN A 5 -21.26 9.26 -15.23
N THR A 6 -21.20 10.24 -16.11
CA THR A 6 -20.02 10.63 -16.88
C THR A 6 -18.88 10.88 -15.90
N SER A 7 -17.79 10.12 -16.09
CA SER A 7 -16.41 10.42 -15.75
C SER A 7 -16.20 11.80 -15.08
N GLU A 8 -16.37 11.90 -13.76
CA GLU A 8 -15.49 12.76 -12.99
C GLU A 8 -14.08 12.28 -13.30
N ALA A 9 -13.23 13.18 -13.75
CA ALA A 9 -11.85 12.87 -14.07
C ALA A 9 -11.21 12.28 -12.82
N LEU A 10 -11.18 10.95 -12.75
CA LEU A 10 -10.52 10.24 -11.67
C LEU A 10 -9.11 10.82 -11.61
N ALA A 11 -8.74 11.36 -10.45
CA ALA A 11 -7.39 11.80 -10.19
C ALA A 11 -6.44 10.72 -10.74
N ASP A 12 -5.52 11.12 -11.56
CA ASP A 12 -4.55 10.22 -12.18
C ASP A 12 -3.17 10.47 -11.58
N PHE A 13 -2.18 9.78 -12.07
CA PHE A 13 -0.80 9.94 -11.62
C PHE A 13 0.01 10.92 -12.48
N SER A 14 -0.60 11.70 -13.35
CA SER A 14 0.09 12.56 -14.34
C SER A 14 0.94 13.66 -13.68
N HIS A 15 0.54 14.10 -12.48
CA HIS A 15 1.25 15.13 -11.71
C HIS A 15 2.47 14.59 -10.92
N LEU A 16 2.65 13.27 -10.84
CA LEU A 16 3.74 12.67 -10.07
C LEU A 16 5.09 12.78 -10.79
N THR A 17 5.61 14.00 -10.87
CA THR A 17 6.97 14.25 -11.31
C THR A 17 7.99 13.90 -10.19
N PRO A 18 9.26 13.65 -10.51
CA PRO A 18 10.29 13.43 -9.48
C PRO A 18 10.34 14.53 -8.44
N ASP A 19 10.22 15.79 -8.85
CA ASP A 19 10.25 16.95 -7.94
C ASP A 19 9.05 16.92 -6.97
N HIS A 20 7.85 16.62 -7.47
CA HIS A 20 6.66 16.48 -6.64
C HIS A 20 6.81 15.33 -5.63
N VAL A 21 7.34 14.18 -6.07
CA VAL A 21 7.59 13.03 -5.20
C VAL A 21 8.58 13.35 -4.08
N ILE A 22 9.69 14.02 -4.42
CA ILE A 22 10.71 14.47 -3.46
C ILE A 22 10.08 15.42 -2.44
N GLU A 23 9.35 16.43 -2.92
CA GLU A 23 8.67 17.40 -2.05
C GLU A 23 7.74 16.72 -1.04
N ARG A 24 6.97 15.69 -1.46
CA ARG A 24 6.08 14.94 -0.53
C ARG A 24 6.88 14.22 0.56
N VAL A 25 8.03 13.63 0.21
CA VAL A 25 8.90 12.99 1.21
C VAL A 25 9.46 14.02 2.19
N GLU A 26 10.02 15.13 1.68
CA GLU A 26 10.59 16.21 2.51
C GLU A 26 9.55 16.79 3.49
N GLN A 27 8.34 17.08 3.00
CA GLN A 27 7.27 17.64 3.82
C GLN A 27 6.77 16.65 4.90
N ALA A 28 6.63 15.39 4.53
CA ALA A 28 6.09 14.38 5.44
C ALA A 28 7.06 13.99 6.56
N LEU A 29 8.36 13.97 6.29
CA LEU A 29 9.38 13.50 7.23
C LEU A 29 10.22 14.66 7.83
N GLY A 30 10.11 15.87 7.32
CA GLY A 30 10.93 16.99 7.77
C GLY A 30 12.43 16.83 7.43
N VAL A 31 12.75 16.05 6.40
CA VAL A 31 14.11 15.78 5.94
C VAL A 31 14.42 16.52 4.65
N ARG A 32 15.70 16.61 4.29
CA ARG A 32 16.12 17.05 2.96
C ARG A 32 16.46 15.84 2.11
N CYS A 33 16.06 15.87 0.86
CA CYS A 33 16.33 14.81 -0.09
C CYS A 33 17.36 15.22 -1.15
N THR A 34 18.06 14.25 -1.70
CA THR A 34 18.86 14.42 -2.91
C THR A 34 17.94 14.41 -4.14
N ASN A 35 18.50 14.66 -5.33
CA ASN A 35 17.74 14.54 -6.59
C ASN A 35 17.58 13.07 -7.05
N LEU A 36 17.92 12.09 -6.22
CA LEU A 36 17.78 10.68 -6.56
C LEU A 36 16.37 10.20 -6.20
N CYS A 37 15.53 10.20 -7.22
CA CYS A 37 14.17 9.68 -7.19
C CYS A 37 14.01 8.67 -8.32
N ARG A 38 13.66 7.42 -8.01
CA ARG A 38 13.50 6.36 -8.99
C ARG A 38 12.16 5.66 -8.82
N GLN A 39 11.41 5.56 -9.90
CA GLN A 39 10.17 4.78 -9.92
C GLN A 39 10.49 3.28 -9.87
N LEU A 40 9.80 2.56 -9.01
CA LEU A 40 9.84 1.11 -8.89
C LEU A 40 8.69 0.45 -9.66
N ASN A 41 8.90 -0.80 -10.07
CA ASN A 41 7.86 -1.56 -10.74
C ASN A 41 6.68 -1.80 -9.80
N SER A 42 5.49 -1.35 -10.21
CA SER A 42 4.23 -1.59 -9.52
C SER A 42 3.10 -1.62 -10.53
N TYR A 43 2.23 -2.61 -10.43
CA TYR A 43 1.15 -2.80 -11.42
C TYR A 43 0.00 -1.82 -11.23
N ILE A 44 -0.41 -1.58 -9.98
CA ILE A 44 -1.62 -0.79 -9.67
C ILE A 44 -1.26 0.59 -9.15
N ASN A 45 -0.35 0.66 -8.20
CA ASN A 45 0.05 1.89 -7.52
C ASN A 45 1.23 2.56 -8.25
N ARG A 46 1.64 3.74 -7.79
CA ARG A 46 2.95 4.30 -8.15
C ARG A 46 3.84 4.24 -6.92
N VAL A 47 5.00 3.67 -7.09
CA VAL A 47 5.97 3.48 -6.00
C VAL A 47 7.30 4.08 -6.44
N TYR A 48 7.88 4.88 -5.58
CA TYR A 48 9.19 5.48 -5.83
C TYR A 48 10.11 5.22 -4.64
N GLU A 49 11.40 5.17 -4.92
CA GLU A 49 12.42 5.28 -3.89
C GLU A 49 13.11 6.64 -4.03
N VAL A 50 13.30 7.29 -2.89
CA VAL A 50 13.91 8.61 -2.79
C VAL A 50 15.05 8.54 -1.79
N GLN A 51 16.19 9.16 -2.11
CA GLN A 51 17.33 9.23 -1.21
C GLN A 51 17.32 10.53 -0.41
N ALA A 52 17.43 10.42 0.92
CA ALA A 52 17.67 11.57 1.79
C ALA A 52 19.16 11.97 1.80
N GLU A 53 19.46 13.21 2.20
CA GLU A 53 20.84 13.73 2.24
C GLU A 53 21.75 12.98 3.23
N ASP A 54 21.18 12.36 4.25
CA ASP A 54 21.90 11.49 5.19
C ASP A 54 22.28 10.11 4.61
N GLY A 55 21.91 9.86 3.34
CA GLY A 55 22.17 8.62 2.62
C GLY A 55 21.11 7.53 2.85
N SER A 56 20.13 7.73 3.72
CA SER A 56 19.02 6.82 3.89
C SER A 56 18.08 6.83 2.68
N TRP A 57 17.26 5.77 2.55
CA TRP A 57 16.31 5.63 1.46
C TRP A 57 14.90 5.46 1.99
N VAL A 58 13.97 6.15 1.38
CA VAL A 58 12.55 6.11 1.67
C VAL A 58 11.80 5.56 0.48
N ILE A 59 10.82 4.71 0.73
CA ILE A 59 9.84 4.26 -0.26
C ILE A 59 8.57 5.06 -0.06
N ILE A 60 8.10 5.71 -1.12
CA ILE A 60 6.80 6.38 -1.14
C ILE A 60 5.86 5.62 -2.08
N LYS A 61 4.69 5.24 -1.57
CA LYS A 61 3.65 4.52 -2.29
C LYS A 61 2.43 5.41 -2.45
N PHE A 62 2.12 5.79 -3.69
CA PHE A 62 0.88 6.48 -4.05
C PHE A 62 -0.17 5.44 -4.44
N TYR A 63 -1.31 5.49 -3.80
CA TYR A 63 -2.42 4.58 -4.06
C TYR A 63 -3.21 5.01 -5.28
N ARG A 64 -3.61 4.05 -6.10
CA ARG A 64 -4.42 4.34 -7.30
C ARG A 64 -5.75 4.96 -6.89
N PRO A 65 -6.05 6.18 -7.38
CA PRO A 65 -7.31 6.86 -7.09
C PRO A 65 -8.52 6.02 -7.48
N GLY A 66 -9.58 6.08 -6.66
CA GLY A 66 -10.84 5.38 -6.91
C GLY A 66 -10.81 3.86 -6.71
N ARG A 67 -9.64 3.25 -6.39
CA ARG A 67 -9.57 1.80 -6.19
C ARG A 67 -9.97 1.36 -4.78
N TRP A 68 -9.59 2.14 -3.78
CA TRP A 68 -9.86 1.87 -2.38
C TRP A 68 -10.41 3.13 -1.71
N SER A 69 -11.37 2.95 -0.81
CA SER A 69 -11.79 4.02 0.07
C SER A 69 -10.66 4.42 1.04
N ARG A 70 -10.77 5.61 1.61
CA ARG A 70 -9.85 6.07 2.65
C ARG A 70 -9.82 5.09 3.83
N ASP A 71 -10.98 4.59 4.25
CA ASP A 71 -11.09 3.67 5.39
C ASP A 71 -10.46 2.31 5.10
N ALA A 72 -10.58 1.80 3.87
CA ALA A 72 -9.88 0.58 3.46
C ALA A 72 -8.35 0.74 3.46
N LEU A 73 -7.84 1.94 3.12
CA LEU A 73 -6.40 2.24 3.21
C LEU A 73 -5.94 2.36 4.66
N LEU A 74 -6.75 2.95 5.52
CA LEU A 74 -6.48 3.02 6.97
C LEU A 74 -6.41 1.61 7.58
N ASP A 75 -7.34 0.73 7.23
CA ASP A 75 -7.33 -0.67 7.68
C ASP A 75 -6.01 -1.37 7.33
N GLU A 76 -5.47 -1.15 6.11
CA GLU A 76 -4.17 -1.70 5.71
C GLU A 76 -3.04 -1.21 6.62
N LEU A 77 -2.97 0.09 6.85
CA LEU A 77 -1.87 0.70 7.58
C LEU A 77 -1.94 0.43 9.09
N GLU A 78 -3.13 0.44 9.67
CA GLU A 78 -3.35 0.08 11.06
C GLU A 78 -2.95 -1.38 11.32
N PHE A 79 -3.34 -2.28 10.43
CA PHE A 79 -2.94 -3.68 10.55
C PHE A 79 -1.43 -3.87 10.47
N LEU A 80 -0.72 -3.13 9.60
CA LEU A 80 0.74 -3.16 9.58
C LEU A 80 1.36 -2.65 10.89
N GLN A 81 0.75 -1.65 11.53
CA GLN A 81 1.20 -1.14 12.83
C GLN A 81 0.96 -2.15 13.95
N GLU A 82 -0.20 -2.82 13.96
CA GLU A 82 -0.53 -3.89 14.92
C GLU A 82 0.47 -5.06 14.80
N LEU A 83 0.79 -5.47 13.57
CA LEU A 83 1.78 -6.51 13.31
C LEU A 83 3.16 -6.09 13.83
N ARG A 84 3.59 -4.85 13.58
CA ARG A 84 4.84 -4.31 14.10
C ARG A 84 4.87 -4.27 15.63
N ALA A 85 3.79 -3.82 16.25
CA ALA A 85 3.66 -3.77 17.71
C ALA A 85 3.72 -5.18 18.35
N ALA A 86 3.26 -6.19 17.62
CA ALA A 86 3.37 -7.60 18.00
C ALA A 86 4.72 -8.24 17.58
N GLU A 87 5.72 -7.45 17.20
CA GLU A 87 7.06 -7.91 16.79
C GLU A 87 7.03 -8.90 15.60
N VAL A 88 6.02 -8.79 14.73
CA VAL A 88 6.04 -9.48 13.44
C VAL A 88 6.94 -8.68 12.49
N PRO A 89 7.88 -9.31 11.77
CA PRO A 89 8.82 -8.62 10.89
C PRO A 89 8.12 -8.11 9.61
N VAL A 90 7.43 -6.99 9.72
CA VAL A 90 6.76 -6.29 8.63
C VAL A 90 7.37 -4.92 8.39
N VAL A 91 7.24 -4.41 7.19
CA VAL A 91 7.59 -3.03 6.86
C VAL A 91 6.37 -2.16 7.14
N ALA A 92 6.40 -1.42 8.25
CA ALA A 92 5.33 -0.50 8.63
C ALA A 92 5.64 0.94 8.20
N PRO A 93 4.62 1.82 8.09
CA PRO A 93 4.79 3.22 7.74
C PRO A 93 5.76 3.97 8.66
N LEU A 94 6.49 4.96 8.07
CA LEU A 94 7.40 5.85 8.79
C LEU A 94 6.68 6.94 9.55
N VAL A 95 5.56 7.44 9.02
CA VAL A 95 4.78 8.52 9.65
C VAL A 95 3.89 7.91 10.72
N GLU A 96 4.08 8.35 11.96
CA GLU A 96 3.42 7.77 13.13
C GLU A 96 2.15 8.52 13.57
N ASP A 97 1.74 9.59 12.86
CA ASP A 97 0.49 10.25 13.15
C ASP A 97 -0.67 9.29 12.85
N ARG A 98 -1.26 8.77 13.89
CA ARG A 98 -2.40 7.84 13.98
C ARG A 98 -2.57 6.80 12.86
N THR A 99 -2.15 7.04 11.61
CA THR A 99 -2.46 6.16 10.49
C THR A 99 -1.34 6.01 9.45
N GLY A 100 -0.42 6.97 9.32
CA GLY A 100 0.59 6.97 8.26
C GLY A 100 0.03 7.19 6.85
N LEU A 101 -1.28 7.49 6.72
CA LEU A 101 -1.92 7.80 5.45
C LEU A 101 -1.95 9.32 5.25
N LEU A 102 -1.35 9.76 4.16
CA LEU A 102 -1.26 11.15 3.76
C LEU A 102 -2.03 11.38 2.45
N GLU A 103 -2.36 12.61 2.16
CA GLU A 103 -3.04 13.01 0.94
C GLU A 103 -2.31 14.21 0.32
N ASP A 104 -2.10 14.19 -0.99
CA ASP A 104 -1.50 15.32 -1.70
C ASP A 104 -2.56 16.35 -2.14
N ALA A 105 -2.11 17.47 -2.70
CA ALA A 105 -2.97 18.54 -3.17
C ALA A 105 -3.91 18.14 -4.32
N HIS A 106 -3.68 16.99 -4.93
CA HIS A 106 -4.50 16.45 -6.02
C HIS A 106 -5.48 15.37 -5.55
N GLY A 107 -5.59 15.14 -4.22
CA GLY A 107 -6.47 14.14 -3.65
C GLY A 107 -5.95 12.70 -3.79
N VAL A 108 -4.65 12.52 -4.05
CA VAL A 108 -4.04 11.21 -4.15
C VAL A 108 -3.47 10.79 -2.80
N PHE A 109 -3.94 9.67 -2.27
CA PHE A 109 -3.43 9.11 -1.04
C PHE A 109 -2.05 8.50 -1.22
N TYR A 110 -1.17 8.70 -0.24
CA TYR A 110 0.16 8.11 -0.22
C TYR A 110 0.63 7.78 1.20
N THR A 111 1.64 6.94 1.28
CA THR A 111 2.31 6.58 2.54
C THR A 111 3.79 6.36 2.31
N LEU A 112 4.59 6.49 3.38
CA LEU A 112 6.04 6.36 3.35
C LEU A 112 6.48 5.16 4.17
N PHE A 113 7.44 4.41 3.64
CA PHE A 113 8.03 3.24 4.29
C PHE A 113 9.56 3.34 4.31
N PRO A 114 10.24 2.72 5.27
CA PRO A 114 11.68 2.56 5.19
C PRO A 114 12.02 1.62 4.03
N LYS A 115 13.11 1.89 3.31
CA LYS A 115 13.64 0.91 2.36
C LYS A 115 14.38 -0.19 3.10
N ILE A 116 13.79 -1.36 3.11
CA ILE A 116 14.40 -2.56 3.71
C ILE A 116 14.85 -3.48 2.58
N GLY A 117 16.11 -3.88 2.63
CA GLY A 117 16.66 -4.86 1.69
C GLY A 117 16.09 -6.25 1.95
N GLY A 118 15.93 -7.02 0.89
CA GLY A 118 15.49 -8.41 0.98
C GLY A 118 16.08 -9.25 -0.16
N ARG A 119 16.11 -10.55 0.03
CA ARG A 119 16.48 -11.51 -1.00
C ARG A 119 15.26 -12.33 -1.39
N PRO A 120 15.05 -12.59 -2.69
CA PRO A 120 14.03 -13.53 -3.12
C PRO A 120 14.23 -14.89 -2.44
N LEU A 121 13.15 -15.46 -1.95
CA LEU A 121 13.16 -16.79 -1.40
C LEU A 121 13.01 -17.78 -2.57
N VAL A 122 14.13 -18.29 -3.05
CA VAL A 122 14.18 -19.27 -4.14
C VAL A 122 14.41 -20.63 -3.52
N GLU A 123 13.51 -21.59 -3.80
CA GLU A 123 13.58 -22.98 -3.32
C GLU A 123 13.86 -23.10 -1.81
N PRO A 124 12.90 -22.72 -0.95
CA PRO A 124 13.10 -22.78 0.51
C PRO A 124 13.35 -24.21 0.98
N SER A 125 14.29 -24.37 1.92
CA SER A 125 14.47 -25.64 2.61
C SER A 125 13.23 -26.00 3.47
N PRO A 126 13.04 -27.27 3.88
CA PRO A 126 11.94 -27.67 4.77
C PRO A 126 11.87 -26.82 6.05
N GLU A 127 13.00 -26.47 6.64
CA GLU A 127 13.07 -25.63 7.85
C GLU A 127 12.56 -24.22 7.58
N ARG A 128 12.91 -23.65 6.42
CA ARG A 128 12.40 -22.35 5.97
C ARG A 128 10.90 -22.34 5.75
N TRP A 129 10.35 -23.42 5.23
CA TRP A 129 8.89 -23.56 5.11
C TRP A 129 8.19 -23.55 6.48
N VAL A 130 8.78 -24.20 7.48
CA VAL A 130 8.27 -24.16 8.85
C VAL A 130 8.35 -22.74 9.44
N GLU A 131 9.47 -22.03 9.24
CA GLU A 131 9.60 -20.64 9.67
C GLU A 131 8.54 -19.72 9.03
N LEU A 132 8.34 -19.84 7.73
CA LEU A 132 7.30 -19.10 7.01
C LEU A 132 5.89 -19.43 7.53
N GLY A 133 5.60 -20.70 7.76
CA GLY A 133 4.33 -21.14 8.33
C GLY A 133 4.07 -20.54 9.70
N ARG A 134 5.08 -20.50 10.56
CA ARG A 134 4.98 -19.85 11.88
C ARG A 134 4.76 -18.35 11.77
N LEU A 135 5.46 -17.68 10.85
CA LEU A 135 5.27 -16.25 10.63
C LEU A 135 3.84 -15.97 10.14
N LEU A 136 3.36 -16.73 9.17
CA LEU A 136 2.00 -16.60 8.64
C LEU A 136 0.95 -16.88 9.73
N ALA A 137 1.17 -17.87 10.59
CA ALA A 137 0.26 -18.15 11.72
C ALA A 137 0.16 -16.95 12.68
N ARG A 138 1.28 -16.29 12.98
CA ARG A 138 1.27 -15.06 13.81
C ARG A 138 0.50 -13.93 13.14
N VAL A 139 0.68 -13.72 11.82
CA VAL A 139 -0.10 -12.73 11.06
C VAL A 139 -1.60 -13.04 11.13
N HIS A 140 -1.99 -14.31 10.95
CA HIS A 140 -3.39 -14.73 11.04
C HIS A 140 -3.97 -14.59 12.44
N GLU A 141 -3.20 -14.89 13.47
CA GLU A 141 -3.63 -14.76 14.87
C GLU A 141 -3.94 -13.30 15.23
N ILE A 142 -3.13 -12.37 14.75
CA ILE A 142 -3.37 -10.93 14.93
C ILE A 142 -4.54 -10.48 14.07
N GLY A 143 -4.57 -10.88 12.79
CA GLY A 143 -5.64 -10.55 11.85
C GLY A 143 -7.01 -11.06 12.30
N ALA A 144 -7.09 -12.19 13.02
CA ALA A 144 -8.33 -12.70 13.59
C ALA A 144 -8.94 -11.78 14.67
N ARG A 145 -8.14 -10.91 15.26
CA ARG A 145 -8.57 -9.91 16.25
C ARG A 145 -8.84 -8.55 15.63
N HIS A 146 -8.32 -8.34 14.43
CA HIS A 146 -8.49 -7.09 13.68
C HIS A 146 -9.88 -7.06 13.04
N ALA A 147 -10.61 -5.97 13.25
CA ALA A 147 -11.94 -5.74 12.67
C ALA A 147 -11.84 -4.64 11.60
N PRO A 148 -11.63 -4.98 10.32
CA PRO A 148 -11.54 -4.00 9.26
C PRO A 148 -12.88 -3.28 9.08
N ARG A 149 -12.83 -1.99 8.70
CA ARG A 149 -14.02 -1.14 8.50
C ARG A 149 -14.59 -1.29 7.11
N ASP A 150 -13.69 -1.33 6.11
CA ASP A 150 -14.09 -1.23 4.70
C ASP A 150 -13.26 -2.14 3.76
N ARG A 151 -12.54 -3.11 4.31
CA ARG A 151 -11.87 -4.13 3.48
C ARG A 151 -12.86 -5.14 2.95
N ILE A 152 -12.70 -5.49 1.68
CA ILE A 152 -13.52 -6.53 1.06
C ILE A 152 -13.30 -7.88 1.75
N THR A 153 -14.38 -8.61 1.96
CA THR A 153 -14.32 -10.01 2.37
C THR A 153 -14.12 -10.88 1.13
N LEU A 154 -13.06 -11.67 1.12
CA LEU A 154 -12.81 -12.63 0.05
C LEU A 154 -13.71 -13.84 0.24
N HIS A 155 -14.94 -13.75 -0.26
CA HIS A 155 -15.90 -14.87 -0.28
C HIS A 155 -16.11 -15.30 -1.74
N PRO A 156 -16.17 -16.62 -2.04
CA PRO A 156 -16.34 -17.12 -3.41
C PRO A 156 -17.51 -16.50 -4.16
N GLU A 157 -18.65 -16.29 -3.51
CA GLU A 157 -19.82 -15.64 -4.10
C GLU A 157 -19.56 -14.20 -4.53
N HIS A 158 -18.82 -13.43 -3.74
CA HIS A 158 -18.55 -12.02 -4.04
C HIS A 158 -17.40 -11.82 -5.01
N VAL A 159 -16.39 -12.68 -4.98
CA VAL A 159 -15.16 -12.48 -5.76
C VAL A 159 -15.20 -13.24 -7.09
N THR A 160 -16.02 -14.30 -7.21
CA THR A 160 -16.06 -15.13 -8.41
C THR A 160 -17.40 -15.03 -9.13
N LEU A 161 -18.51 -15.29 -8.45
CA LEU A 161 -19.82 -15.37 -9.10
C LEU A 161 -20.30 -14.04 -9.64
N GLN A 162 -20.13 -12.94 -8.88
CA GLN A 162 -20.49 -11.59 -9.37
C GLN A 162 -19.70 -11.19 -10.63
N HIS A 163 -18.42 -11.56 -10.72
CA HIS A 163 -17.62 -11.29 -11.91
C HIS A 163 -18.05 -12.18 -13.08
N LEU A 164 -18.43 -13.43 -12.83
CA LEU A 164 -18.97 -14.31 -13.85
C LEU A 164 -20.27 -13.74 -14.43
N ASP A 165 -21.21 -13.33 -13.57
CA ASP A 165 -22.47 -12.70 -14.00
C ASP A 165 -22.24 -11.44 -14.82
N THR A 166 -21.24 -10.63 -14.45
CA THR A 166 -20.87 -9.43 -15.21
C THR A 166 -20.34 -9.76 -16.61
N ILE A 167 -19.53 -10.82 -16.73
CA ILE A 167 -18.97 -11.27 -18.01
C ILE A 167 -20.08 -11.84 -18.90
N LEU A 168 -20.95 -12.70 -18.35
CA LEU A 168 -22.05 -13.31 -19.08
C LEU A 168 -23.12 -12.30 -19.53
N ALA A 169 -23.29 -11.21 -18.79
CA ALA A 169 -24.22 -10.13 -19.18
C ALA A 169 -23.64 -9.18 -20.23
N ALA A 170 -22.36 -9.28 -20.58
CA ALA A 170 -21.68 -8.46 -21.57
C ALA A 170 -21.64 -9.11 -22.97
N GLU A 171 -22.09 -10.38 -23.11
CA GLU A 171 -22.29 -11.09 -24.37
C GLU A 171 -23.72 -10.85 -24.92
#